data_024f7ec0387e327b5b5e51c84ad702ee
#
_entry.id   024f7ec0387e327b5b5e51c84ad702ee
#
_cell.length_a   1.000
_cell.length_b   1.000
_cell.length_c   1.000
_cell.angle_alpha   90.00
_cell.angle_beta   90.00
_cell.angle_gamma   90.00
#
_symmetry.space_group_name_H-M   'P 1'
#
loop_
_entity.id
_entity.type
_entity.pdbx_description
1 polymer ?
#
loop_
_entity_poly.entity_id
_entity_poly.type
_entity_poly.pdbx_seq_one_letter_code
_entity_poly.pdbx_strand_id
1 'polypeptide(L)'
;MARKIRKGDDVIVLAGKDKGKRGTVLRVDEERVLVENINLAKKHVKPNPNVGEQGGIVDKEMPLDISNVALFNPATNKGDRVGFKLLDDGRKVRIFKSTGEVVDV
;
A
#
# COMPACT_ATOMS: atom_id res chain seq x y z
N MET A 1 -0.17 -19.12 -0.36
CA MET A 1 0.71 -18.40 -1.29
C MET A 1 1.38 -17.24 -0.60
N ALA A 2 2.65 -17.01 -0.91
CA ALA A 2 3.35 -15.83 -0.39
C ALA A 2 2.85 -14.57 -1.11
N ARG A 3 2.62 -13.50 -0.38
CA ARG A 3 2.15 -12.23 -0.93
C ARG A 3 3.32 -11.30 -1.24
N LYS A 4 3.27 -10.67 -2.40
CA LYS A 4 4.28 -9.69 -2.81
C LYS A 4 4.13 -8.36 -2.09
N ILE A 5 2.91 -8.00 -1.66
CA ILE A 5 2.62 -6.79 -0.90
C ILE A 5 1.99 -7.19 0.42
N ARG A 6 2.46 -6.60 1.51
CA ARG A 6 2.01 -6.90 2.87
C ARG A 6 1.72 -5.61 3.62
N LYS A 7 0.92 -5.73 4.70
CA LYS A 7 0.67 -4.63 5.62
C LYS A 7 1.99 -4.06 6.15
N GLY A 8 2.10 -2.74 6.14
CA GLY A 8 3.29 -2.02 6.60
C GLY A 8 4.30 -1.71 5.51
N ASP A 9 4.10 -2.24 4.30
CA ASP A 9 4.99 -1.96 3.18
C ASP A 9 4.88 -0.51 2.70
N ASP A 10 5.99 0.05 2.26
CA ASP A 10 6.03 1.33 1.58
C ASP A 10 5.80 1.09 0.09
N VAL A 11 4.75 1.68 -0.46
CA VAL A 11 4.36 1.49 -1.85
C VAL A 11 4.24 2.82 -2.57
N ILE A 12 4.31 2.76 -3.89
CA ILE A 12 4.08 3.91 -4.78
C ILE A 12 2.94 3.57 -5.73
N VAL A 13 2.09 4.55 -5.99
CA VAL A 13 0.94 4.39 -6.89
C VAL A 13 1.40 4.52 -8.33
N LEU A 14 1.02 3.54 -9.16
CA LEU A 14 1.46 3.45 -10.55
C LEU A 14 0.53 4.14 -11.53
N ALA A 15 -0.75 4.25 -11.20
CA ALA A 15 -1.76 4.79 -12.12
C ALA A 15 -2.90 5.48 -11.37
N GLY A 16 -3.66 6.30 -12.09
CA GLY A 16 -4.81 7.00 -11.54
C GLY A 16 -4.46 8.40 -11.03
N LYS A 17 -5.39 9.00 -10.29
CA LYS A 17 -5.24 10.38 -9.78
C LYS A 17 -4.07 10.57 -8.83
N ASP A 18 -3.66 9.51 -8.14
CA ASP A 18 -2.58 9.56 -7.14
C ASP A 18 -1.26 9.01 -7.66
N LYS A 19 -1.12 8.85 -8.98
CA LYS A 19 0.10 8.34 -9.61
C LYS A 19 1.35 9.07 -9.10
N GLY A 20 2.33 8.31 -8.66
CA GLY A 20 3.59 8.84 -8.15
C GLY A 20 3.59 9.14 -6.65
N LYS A 21 2.45 9.05 -5.98
CA LYS A 21 2.38 9.24 -4.53
C LYS A 21 2.81 7.97 -3.81
N ARG A 22 3.43 8.15 -2.65
CA ARG A 22 3.88 7.05 -1.78
C ARG A 22 3.02 6.98 -0.54
N GLY A 23 2.90 5.79 0.01
CA GLY A 23 2.20 5.60 1.27
C GLY A 23 2.50 4.24 1.88
N THR A 24 2.03 4.05 3.10
CA THR A 24 2.19 2.79 3.83
C THR A 24 0.93 1.96 3.70
N VAL A 25 1.09 0.67 3.44
CA VAL A 25 -0.05 -0.26 3.33
C VAL A 25 -0.67 -0.47 4.70
N LEU A 26 -1.95 -0.15 4.83
CA LEU A 26 -2.70 -0.33 6.07
C LEU A 26 -3.36 -1.70 6.14
N ARG A 27 -3.83 -2.21 5.00
CA ARG A 27 -4.50 -3.51 4.91
C ARG A 27 -4.37 -4.08 3.51
N VAL A 28 -4.29 -5.39 3.42
CA VAL A 28 -4.26 -6.11 2.14
C VAL A 28 -5.41 -7.11 2.11
N ASP A 29 -6.27 -6.98 1.10
CA ASP A 29 -7.28 -7.97 0.75
C ASP A 29 -6.77 -8.76 -0.47
N GLU A 30 -7.55 -9.71 -0.99
CA GLU A 30 -7.09 -10.58 -2.08
C GLU A 30 -6.64 -9.82 -3.32
N GLU A 31 -7.40 -8.80 -3.73
CA GLU A 31 -7.14 -8.04 -4.95
C GLU A 31 -6.97 -6.54 -4.71
N ARG A 32 -7.10 -6.10 -3.47
CA ARG A 32 -7.08 -4.66 -3.14
C ARG A 32 -6.20 -4.38 -1.95
N VAL A 33 -5.66 -3.17 -1.93
CA VAL A 33 -4.86 -2.67 -0.82
C VAL A 33 -5.40 -1.34 -0.34
N LEU A 34 -5.37 -1.13 0.96
CA LEU A 34 -5.67 0.15 1.58
C LEU A 34 -4.34 0.80 1.94
N VAL A 35 -4.10 1.99 1.38
CA VAL A 35 -2.84 2.72 1.56
C VAL A 35 -3.12 4.04 2.26
N GLU A 36 -2.30 4.37 3.24
CA GLU A 36 -2.44 5.59 4.03
C GLU A 36 -2.32 6.84 3.13
N ASN A 37 -3.26 7.77 3.29
CA ASN A 37 -3.34 9.05 2.56
C ASN A 37 -3.44 8.92 1.03
N ILE A 38 -3.80 7.74 0.54
CA ILE A 38 -3.92 7.47 -0.91
C ILE A 38 -5.38 7.12 -1.22
N ASN A 39 -5.82 7.51 -2.41
CA ASN A 39 -7.18 7.26 -2.92
C ASN A 39 -8.25 7.76 -1.94
N LEU A 40 -8.05 8.98 -1.47
CA LEU A 40 -8.96 9.61 -0.52
C LEU A 40 -10.29 9.96 -1.19
N ALA A 41 -11.38 9.58 -0.54
CA ALA A 41 -12.72 9.98 -0.94
C ALA A 41 -13.30 10.86 0.16
N LYS A 42 -14.01 11.90 -0.24
CA LYS A 42 -14.71 12.76 0.70
C LYS A 42 -16.02 12.12 1.10
N LYS A 43 -16.22 11.99 2.40
CA LYS A 43 -17.44 11.39 2.96
C LYS A 43 -18.18 12.44 3.76
N HIS A 44 -19.47 12.60 3.47
CA HIS A 44 -20.36 13.43 4.28
C HIS A 44 -20.74 12.65 5.53
N VAL A 45 -20.43 13.21 6.68
CA VAL A 45 -20.80 12.62 7.98
C VAL A 45 -22.01 13.40 8.50
N LYS A 46 -23.10 12.67 8.81
CA LYS A 46 -24.29 13.28 9.37
C LYS A 46 -24.05 13.57 10.86
N PRO A 47 -24.56 14.70 11.38
CA PRO A 47 -24.51 14.98 12.81
C PRO A 47 -25.20 13.88 13.61
N ASN A 48 -24.59 13.50 14.74
CA ASN A 48 -25.20 12.55 15.65
C ASN A 48 -25.34 13.20 17.03
N PRO A 49 -26.52 13.74 17.39
CA PRO A 49 -26.68 14.44 18.66
C PRO A 49 -26.56 13.53 19.88
N ASN A 50 -26.78 12.24 19.72
CA ASN A 50 -26.71 11.29 20.84
C ASN A 50 -25.26 11.06 21.32
N VAL A 51 -24.28 11.23 20.45
CA VAL A 51 -22.86 11.07 20.78
C VAL A 51 -22.08 12.37 20.65
N GLY A 52 -22.76 13.47 20.37
CA GLY A 52 -22.13 14.78 20.25
C GLY A 52 -21.28 14.98 19.02
N GLU A 53 -21.37 14.13 18.03
CA GLU A 53 -20.63 14.27 16.81
C GLU A 53 -21.20 15.38 15.94
N GLN A 54 -20.29 16.18 15.37
CA GLN A 54 -20.67 17.20 14.40
C GLN A 54 -20.55 16.60 13.01
N GLY A 55 -21.50 16.93 12.14
CA GLY A 55 -21.44 16.54 10.74
C GLY A 55 -20.38 17.34 10.00
N GLY A 56 -20.00 16.86 8.84
CA GLY A 56 -19.06 17.53 7.98
C GLY A 56 -18.58 16.64 6.84
N ILE A 57 -17.50 17.08 6.21
CA ILE A 57 -16.83 16.32 5.16
C ILE A 57 -15.52 15.81 5.72
N VAL A 58 -15.31 14.50 5.68
CA VAL A 58 -14.06 13.88 6.11
C VAL A 58 -13.45 13.11 4.95
N ASP A 59 -12.13 13.08 4.91
CA ASP A 59 -11.40 12.26 3.95
C ASP A 59 -11.27 10.84 4.48
N LYS A 60 -11.52 9.88 3.61
CA LYS A 60 -11.42 8.46 3.96
C LYS A 60 -10.64 7.75 2.88
N GLU A 61 -9.63 6.95 3.28
CA GLU A 61 -8.89 6.12 2.37
C GLU A 61 -9.80 5.04 1.80
N MET A 62 -9.71 4.84 0.49
CA MET A 62 -10.45 3.81 -0.22
C MET A 62 -9.47 2.78 -0.78
N PRO A 63 -9.87 1.50 -0.84
CA PRO A 63 -8.99 0.48 -1.38
C PRO A 63 -8.63 0.73 -2.84
N LEU A 64 -7.39 0.39 -3.19
CA LEU A 64 -6.89 0.39 -4.56
C LEU A 64 -6.74 -1.04 -5.05
N ASP A 65 -6.84 -1.22 -6.36
CA ASP A 65 -6.47 -2.48 -6.98
C ASP A 65 -4.96 -2.72 -6.74
N ILE A 66 -4.60 -3.92 -6.33
CA ILE A 66 -3.21 -4.26 -6.00
C ILE A 66 -2.29 -4.11 -7.21
N SER A 67 -2.81 -4.24 -8.42
CA SER A 67 -2.03 -4.03 -9.66
C SER A 67 -1.66 -2.58 -9.90
N ASN A 68 -2.30 -1.63 -9.20
CA ASN A 68 -2.05 -0.20 -9.36
C ASN A 68 -0.99 0.33 -8.40
N VAL A 69 -0.39 -0.52 -7.60
CA VAL A 69 0.68 -0.14 -6.67
C VAL A 69 1.88 -1.07 -6.84
N ALA A 70 3.07 -0.55 -6.50
CA ALA A 70 4.29 -1.34 -6.47
C ALA A 70 5.06 -1.01 -5.19
N LEU A 71 5.90 -1.94 -4.73
CA LEU A 71 6.79 -1.65 -3.62
C LEU A 71 7.76 -0.55 -4.02
N PHE A 72 7.94 0.41 -3.13
CA PHE A 72 8.90 1.49 -3.35
C PHE A 72 10.31 1.00 -3.04
N ASN A 73 11.21 1.13 -4.01
CA ASN A 73 12.61 0.78 -3.82
C ASN A 73 13.41 2.06 -3.54
N PRO A 74 13.89 2.25 -2.31
CA PRO A 74 14.62 3.47 -1.96
C PRO A 74 15.97 3.62 -2.70
N ALA A 75 16.56 2.52 -3.15
CA ALA A 75 17.80 2.57 -3.90
C ALA A 75 17.63 3.20 -5.30
N THR A 76 16.46 3.00 -5.92
CA THR A 76 16.16 3.54 -7.25
C THR A 76 15.18 4.70 -7.22
N ASN A 77 14.55 4.98 -6.08
CA ASN A 77 13.46 5.96 -5.89
C ASN A 77 12.26 5.73 -6.83
N LYS A 78 12.01 4.47 -7.16
CA LYS A 78 10.92 4.08 -8.07
C LYS A 78 10.19 2.86 -7.53
N GLY A 79 9.01 2.63 -8.08
CA GLY A 79 8.31 1.37 -7.86
C GLY A 79 9.09 0.23 -8.50
N ASP A 80 9.07 -0.92 -7.86
CA ASP A 80 9.81 -2.09 -8.32
C ASP A 80 8.96 -3.33 -8.22
N ARG A 81 9.23 -4.28 -9.10
CA ARG A 81 8.64 -5.60 -9.01
C ARG A 81 9.31 -6.39 -7.90
N VAL A 82 8.52 -7.25 -7.29
CA VAL A 82 8.99 -8.11 -6.19
C VAL A 82 9.08 -9.54 -6.70
N GLY A 83 10.22 -10.15 -6.46
CA GLY A 83 10.42 -11.59 -6.61
C GLY A 83 10.66 -12.24 -5.25
N PHE A 84 10.89 -13.53 -5.28
CA PHE A 84 11.19 -14.28 -4.07
C PHE A 84 12.54 -14.97 -4.21
N LYS A 85 13.26 -15.06 -3.10
CA LYS A 85 14.54 -15.75 -3.02
C LYS A 85 14.52 -16.69 -1.84
N LEU A 86 15.03 -17.90 -2.02
CA LEU A 86 15.27 -18.84 -0.93
C LEU A 86 16.64 -18.57 -0.34
N LEU A 87 16.67 -18.41 0.98
CA LEU A 87 17.93 -18.29 1.72
C LEU A 87 18.49 -19.68 2.02
N ASP A 88 19.77 -19.73 2.41
CA ASP A 88 20.45 -20.97 2.73
C ASP A 88 19.79 -21.74 3.89
N ASP A 89 19.12 -21.02 4.78
CA ASP A 89 18.36 -21.62 5.90
C ASP A 89 16.97 -22.11 5.52
N GLY A 90 16.59 -22.02 4.25
CA GLY A 90 15.28 -22.44 3.74
C GLY A 90 14.19 -21.40 3.79
N ARG A 91 14.45 -20.21 4.34
CA ARG A 91 13.44 -19.14 4.37
C ARG A 91 13.28 -18.50 3.01
N LYS A 92 12.03 -18.15 2.70
CA LYS A 92 11.69 -17.44 1.48
C LYS A 92 11.50 -15.97 1.79
N VAL A 93 12.27 -15.13 1.14
CA VAL A 93 12.22 -13.67 1.34
C VAL A 93 11.84 -12.97 0.05
N ARG A 94 11.28 -11.76 0.20
CA ARG A 94 10.97 -10.91 -0.96
C ARG A 94 12.22 -10.11 -1.34
N ILE A 95 12.44 -9.98 -2.63
CA ILE A 95 13.53 -9.15 -3.15
C ILE A 95 13.00 -8.17 -4.19
N PHE A 96 13.67 -7.04 -4.33
CA PHE A 96 13.46 -6.13 -5.45
C PHE A 96 14.14 -6.70 -6.69
N LYS A 97 13.38 -6.89 -7.76
CA LYS A 97 13.93 -7.50 -8.98
C LYS A 97 15.02 -6.68 -9.65
N SER A 98 14.95 -5.34 -9.57
CA SER A 98 15.93 -4.48 -10.23
C SER A 98 17.29 -4.47 -9.55
N THR A 99 17.34 -4.61 -8.23
CA THR A 99 18.58 -4.53 -7.45
C THR A 99 18.96 -5.85 -6.80
N GLY A 100 18.02 -6.79 -6.65
CA GLY A 100 18.24 -8.03 -5.93
C GLY A 100 18.31 -7.89 -4.43
N GLU A 101 18.06 -6.70 -3.89
CA GLU A 101 18.07 -6.46 -2.46
C GLU A 101 16.86 -7.04 -1.77
N VAL A 102 17.06 -7.51 -0.54
CA VAL A 102 15.97 -8.08 0.28
C VAL A 102 15.03 -6.97 0.72
N VAL A 103 13.72 -7.16 0.49
CA VAL A 103 12.68 -6.24 0.95
C VAL A 103 12.47 -6.41 2.44
N ASP A 104 12.41 -7.65 2.89
CA ASP A 104 12.17 -8.00 4.30
C ASP A 104 13.50 -8.08 5.02
N VAL A 105 13.74 -7.15 5.89
CA VAL A 105 14.98 -7.07 6.66
C VAL A 105 14.75 -7.62 8.07
#